data_87c795ae570e7303f306de646b1cef00
#
_entry.id   87c795ae570e7303f306de646b1cef00
#
_cell.length_a   1.000
_cell.length_b   1.000
_cell.length_c   1.000
_cell.angle_alpha   90.00
_cell.angle_beta   90.00
_cell.angle_gamma   90.00
#
_symmetry.space_group_name_H-M   'P 1'
#
loop_
_entity.id
_entity.type
_entity.pdbx_description
1 polymer ?
#
loop_
_entity_poly.entity_id
_entity_poly.type
_entity_poly.pdbx_seq_one_letter_code
_entity_poly.pdbx_strand_id
1 'polypeptide(L)'
;NSVGTNAEYDGRTSVKAFNDNIGAYSSGILSGWACSPNTGMTVSLGGDGTTRDIAIAEDVSGNKITVNNISEAPISVTMSAAPSTNSRIDLIVAYVDNPPQGSATSIDNPGACGLIAVDGTAAADPVAPNDSAIRTAITADGASGSTAYYVVLATITIASGTTDLT
;
A
#
# COMPACT_ATOMS: atom_id res chain seq x y z
N ASN A 1 -14.78 8.66 -42.61
CA ASN A 1 -13.84 8.72 -41.52
C ASN A 1 -14.65 8.66 -40.27
N SER A 2 -14.91 7.48 -39.78
CA SER A 2 -15.30 7.38 -38.41
C SER A 2 -14.10 7.87 -37.61
N VAL A 3 -14.18 9.06 -37.20
CA VAL A 3 -13.45 9.58 -36.10
C VAL A 3 -13.36 8.47 -35.10
N GLY A 4 -12.15 8.13 -34.74
CA GLY A 4 -11.88 7.13 -33.81
C GLY A 4 -13.06 6.99 -32.92
N THR A 5 -13.71 5.96 -33.15
CA THR A 5 -15.00 5.76 -32.55
C THR A 5 -14.75 5.85 -31.09
N ASN A 6 -15.65 6.38 -30.35
CA ASN A 6 -15.58 6.42 -28.89
C ASN A 6 -15.17 5.11 -28.24
N ALA A 7 -15.14 4.04 -28.99
CA ALA A 7 -14.51 2.78 -28.66
C ALA A 7 -13.01 2.90 -28.30
N GLU A 8 -12.33 3.90 -28.81
CA GLU A 8 -10.94 4.20 -28.47
C GLU A 8 -10.81 4.86 -27.10
N TYR A 9 -11.90 5.37 -26.59
CA TYR A 9 -12.04 5.88 -25.23
C TYR A 9 -12.70 4.88 -24.28
N ASP A 10 -12.70 3.61 -24.64
CA ASP A 10 -13.06 2.66 -23.62
C ASP A 10 -12.04 2.80 -22.48
N GLY A 11 -12.55 2.82 -21.25
CA GLY A 11 -11.73 3.04 -20.08
C GLY A 11 -10.54 2.07 -19.95
N ARG A 12 -10.59 0.93 -20.64
CA ARG A 12 -9.53 -0.09 -20.66
C ARG A 12 -8.33 0.34 -21.47
N THR A 13 -8.53 0.96 -22.62
CA THR A 13 -7.42 1.46 -23.46
C THR A 13 -6.71 2.63 -22.77
N SER A 14 -7.48 3.50 -22.12
CA SER A 14 -6.93 4.62 -21.35
C SER A 14 -6.16 4.14 -20.11
N VAL A 15 -6.70 3.16 -19.40
CA VAL A 15 -6.03 2.55 -18.23
C VAL A 15 -4.77 1.81 -18.68
N LYS A 16 -4.81 1.08 -19.81
CA LYS A 16 -3.63 0.39 -20.33
C LYS A 16 -2.53 1.39 -20.71
N ALA A 17 -2.85 2.42 -21.47
CA ALA A 17 -1.88 3.45 -21.85
C ALA A 17 -1.29 4.16 -20.63
N PHE A 18 -2.09 4.41 -19.60
CA PHE A 18 -1.63 4.98 -18.36
C PHE A 18 -0.70 4.01 -17.61
N ASN A 19 -1.07 2.74 -17.51
CA ASN A 19 -0.25 1.72 -16.87
C ASN A 19 1.05 1.45 -17.64
N ASP A 20 1.02 1.47 -18.96
CA ASP A 20 2.23 1.35 -19.81
C ASP A 20 3.21 2.51 -19.53
N ASN A 21 2.69 3.72 -19.31
CA ASN A 21 3.50 4.86 -18.91
C ASN A 21 4.04 4.72 -17.48
N ILE A 22 3.24 4.22 -16.55
CA ILE A 22 3.67 3.96 -15.16
C ILE A 22 4.71 2.85 -15.11
N GLY A 23 4.67 1.89 -16.02
CA GLY A 23 5.63 0.80 -16.11
C GLY A 23 7.09 1.26 -16.20
N ALA A 24 7.33 2.50 -16.63
CA ALA A 24 8.66 3.11 -16.66
C ALA A 24 9.17 3.55 -15.28
N TYR A 25 8.31 3.64 -14.28
CA TYR A 25 8.68 4.06 -12.91
C TYR A 25 8.92 2.83 -12.03
N SER A 26 9.81 2.96 -11.06
CA SER A 26 9.96 1.98 -9.99
C SER A 26 8.76 2.05 -9.04
N SER A 27 8.40 0.92 -8.40
CA SER A 27 7.46 0.95 -7.27
C SER A 27 8.01 1.83 -6.15
N GLY A 28 7.13 2.54 -5.46
CA GLY A 28 7.48 3.46 -4.38
C GLY A 28 6.60 4.70 -4.33
N ILE A 29 6.94 5.58 -3.40
CA ILE A 29 6.24 6.87 -3.21
C ILE A 29 6.71 7.85 -4.29
N LEU A 30 5.76 8.47 -4.99
CA LEU A 30 6.00 9.55 -5.93
C LEU A 30 5.82 10.92 -5.27
N SER A 31 4.85 11.05 -4.39
CA SER A 31 4.48 12.32 -3.75
C SER A 31 3.69 12.05 -2.48
N GLY A 32 3.81 12.93 -1.50
CA GLY A 32 3.07 12.85 -0.24
C GLY A 32 3.42 11.62 0.60
N TRP A 33 2.40 11.01 1.21
CA TRP A 33 2.53 9.84 2.09
C TRP A 33 3.49 10.06 3.27
N ALA A 34 3.64 11.32 3.72
CA ALA A 34 4.44 11.59 4.91
C ALA A 34 3.92 10.77 6.10
N CYS A 35 4.83 10.06 6.76
CA CYS A 35 4.51 9.27 7.94
C CYS A 35 4.95 10.04 9.19
N SER A 36 4.05 10.24 10.13
CA SER A 36 4.31 10.90 11.40
C SER A 36 3.75 10.09 12.57
N PRO A 37 4.44 10.07 13.71
CA PRO A 37 3.89 9.43 14.90
C PRO A 37 2.61 10.13 15.35
N ASN A 38 1.73 9.36 15.99
CA ASN A 38 0.52 9.85 16.63
C ASN A 38 0.43 9.20 18.03
N THR A 39 -0.50 9.67 18.85
CA THR A 39 -0.66 9.19 20.22
C THR A 39 -0.78 7.67 20.32
N GLY A 40 -0.05 7.08 21.24
CA GLY A 40 0.02 5.64 21.45
C GLY A 40 0.78 4.93 20.34
N MET A 41 0.41 3.68 20.09
CA MET A 41 0.99 2.86 19.03
C MET A 41 0.31 3.14 17.67
N THR A 42 0.27 4.40 17.25
CA THR A 42 -0.42 4.81 16.04
C THR A 42 0.46 5.75 15.22
N VAL A 43 0.38 5.65 13.90
CA VAL A 43 0.99 6.59 12.98
C VAL A 43 -0.07 7.19 12.07
N SER A 44 0.20 8.41 11.61
CA SER A 44 -0.60 9.10 10.58
C SER A 44 0.18 9.13 9.27
N LEU A 45 -0.49 8.84 8.18
CA LEU A 45 0.07 8.81 6.82
C LEU A 45 -0.64 9.79 5.91
N GLY A 46 0.13 10.55 5.17
CA GLY A 46 -0.34 11.49 4.16
C GLY A 46 -1.20 12.60 4.72
N GLY A 47 -2.02 13.18 3.85
CA GLY A 47 -3.09 14.09 4.25
C GLY A 47 -2.62 15.44 4.80
N ASP A 48 -1.59 16.03 4.24
CA ASP A 48 -1.12 17.38 4.62
C ASP A 48 -2.02 18.52 4.08
N GLY A 49 -3.08 18.17 3.32
CA GLY A 49 -4.03 19.11 2.72
C GLY A 49 -3.47 19.90 1.53
N THR A 50 -2.22 19.70 1.16
CA THR A 50 -1.55 20.46 0.08
C THR A 50 -0.89 19.57 -0.96
N THR A 51 -0.35 18.45 -0.54
CA THR A 51 0.38 17.51 -1.41
C THR A 51 -0.46 16.26 -1.65
N ARG A 52 -0.66 15.90 -2.90
CA ARG A 52 -1.34 14.63 -3.22
C ARG A 52 -0.48 13.45 -2.84
N ASP A 53 -1.08 12.52 -2.11
CA ASP A 53 -0.45 11.26 -1.75
C ASP A 53 -0.56 10.30 -2.94
N ILE A 54 0.56 10.06 -3.62
CA ILE A 54 0.63 9.20 -4.80
C ILE A 54 1.78 8.21 -4.65
N ALA A 55 1.49 6.94 -4.84
CA ALA A 55 2.50 5.88 -4.84
C ALA A 55 2.25 4.90 -6.01
N ILE A 56 3.28 4.17 -6.40
CA ILE A 56 3.20 3.08 -7.37
C ILE A 56 3.34 1.76 -6.63
N ALA A 57 2.30 0.94 -6.70
CA ALA A 57 2.28 -0.42 -6.23
C ALA A 57 2.61 -1.40 -7.35
N GLU A 58 3.20 -2.54 -7.01
CA GLU A 58 3.64 -3.56 -7.96
C GLU A 58 3.16 -4.95 -7.52
N ASP A 59 2.78 -5.80 -8.49
CA ASP A 59 2.45 -7.20 -8.27
C ASP A 59 3.69 -8.10 -8.43
N VAL A 60 3.51 -9.42 -8.24
CA VAL A 60 4.60 -10.42 -8.40
C VAL A 60 5.14 -10.52 -9.83
N SER A 61 4.42 -10.03 -10.81
CA SER A 61 4.77 -10.08 -12.24
C SER A 61 5.40 -8.78 -12.73
N GLY A 62 5.55 -7.77 -11.85
CA GLY A 62 6.08 -6.47 -12.19
C GLY A 62 5.06 -5.52 -12.82
N ASN A 63 3.77 -5.88 -12.84
CA ASN A 63 2.73 -4.95 -13.27
C ASN A 63 2.53 -3.87 -12.21
N LYS A 64 2.19 -2.66 -12.62
CA LYS A 64 2.13 -1.49 -11.75
C LYS A 64 0.79 -0.78 -11.83
N ILE A 65 0.37 -0.26 -10.69
CA ILE A 65 -0.79 0.62 -10.56
C ILE A 65 -0.46 1.80 -9.65
N THR A 66 -1.22 2.88 -9.76
CA THR A 66 -1.13 3.98 -8.79
C THR A 66 -2.05 3.76 -7.61
N VAL A 67 -1.56 4.08 -6.42
CA VAL A 67 -2.32 4.16 -5.17
C VAL A 67 -2.36 5.62 -4.74
N ASN A 68 -3.54 6.14 -4.51
CA ASN A 68 -3.73 7.55 -4.15
C ASN A 68 -4.61 7.68 -2.91
N ASN A 69 -4.23 8.56 -2.00
CA ASN A 69 -5.14 9.08 -0.98
C ASN A 69 -5.81 10.35 -1.54
N ILE A 70 -7.07 10.24 -1.93
CA ILE A 70 -7.83 11.35 -2.54
C ILE A 70 -8.58 12.19 -1.52
N SER A 71 -8.65 11.73 -0.28
CA SER A 71 -9.41 12.42 0.77
C SER A 71 -8.68 13.63 1.34
N GLU A 72 -7.39 13.76 1.05
CA GLU A 72 -6.49 14.79 1.61
C GLU A 72 -6.45 14.81 3.16
N ALA A 73 -7.11 13.86 3.79
CA ALA A 73 -7.06 13.68 5.24
C ALA A 73 -6.02 12.61 5.60
N PRO A 74 -5.30 12.77 6.72
CA PRO A 74 -4.36 11.77 7.17
C PRO A 74 -5.07 10.45 7.51
N ILE A 75 -4.45 9.35 7.14
CA ILE A 75 -4.95 8.00 7.45
C ILE A 75 -4.19 7.47 8.64
N SER A 76 -4.91 7.09 9.70
CA SER A 76 -4.31 6.51 10.91
C SER A 76 -4.13 5.00 10.75
N VAL A 77 -2.94 4.50 11.09
CA VAL A 77 -2.63 3.08 11.16
C VAL A 77 -2.19 2.74 12.57
N THR A 78 -2.83 1.76 13.18
CA THR A 78 -2.46 1.25 14.50
C THR A 78 -1.42 0.15 14.34
N MET A 79 -0.32 0.30 15.06
CA MET A 79 0.76 -0.67 15.14
C MET A 79 0.45 -1.67 16.25
N SER A 80 0.95 -2.88 16.13
CA SER A 80 0.91 -3.86 17.19
C SER A 80 1.73 -3.40 18.41
N ALA A 81 1.36 -3.87 19.60
CA ALA A 81 2.11 -3.59 20.83
C ALA A 81 3.61 -3.90 20.65
N ALA A 82 4.45 -3.07 21.27
CA ALA A 82 5.89 -3.29 21.23
C ALA A 82 6.27 -4.64 21.84
N PRO A 83 7.33 -5.27 21.32
CA PRO A 83 7.84 -6.51 21.92
C PRO A 83 8.42 -6.23 23.31
N SER A 84 8.39 -7.24 24.18
CA SER A 84 8.94 -7.12 25.53
C SER A 84 10.48 -7.13 25.56
N THR A 85 11.10 -7.70 24.55
CA THR A 85 12.56 -7.80 24.41
C THR A 85 12.94 -7.53 22.96
N ASN A 86 14.11 -6.92 22.75
CA ASN A 86 14.62 -6.51 21.46
C ASN A 86 13.70 -5.53 20.70
N SER A 87 14.23 -4.91 19.68
CA SER A 87 13.46 -4.08 18.75
C SER A 87 12.95 -4.92 17.59
N ARG A 88 11.96 -4.40 16.85
CA ARG A 88 11.52 -4.94 15.56
C ARG A 88 11.40 -3.81 14.54
N ILE A 89 11.38 -4.16 13.28
CA ILE A 89 11.14 -3.22 12.18
C ILE A 89 9.83 -3.61 11.51
N ASP A 90 8.86 -2.71 11.56
CA ASP A 90 7.55 -2.86 10.96
C ASP A 90 7.45 -2.06 9.65
N LEU A 91 6.57 -2.50 8.76
CA LEU A 91 6.28 -1.79 7.52
C LEU A 91 4.83 -1.32 7.52
N ILE A 92 4.60 -0.14 6.96
CA ILE A 92 3.25 0.28 6.55
C ILE A 92 3.13 0.03 5.06
N VAL A 93 2.13 -0.74 4.68
CA VAL A 93 1.92 -1.21 3.32
C VAL A 93 0.54 -0.81 2.83
N ALA A 94 0.48 -0.13 1.69
CA ALA A 94 -0.76 0.01 0.94
C ALA A 94 -0.85 -1.11 -0.10
N TYR A 95 -2.03 -1.70 -0.25
CA TYR A 95 -2.25 -2.74 -1.25
C TYR A 95 -3.59 -2.58 -1.97
N VAL A 96 -3.66 -3.14 -3.15
CA VAL A 96 -4.88 -3.30 -3.94
C VAL A 96 -4.92 -4.73 -4.46
N ASP A 97 -5.95 -5.46 -4.10
CA ASP A 97 -6.26 -6.75 -4.70
C ASP A 97 -7.19 -6.52 -5.89
N ASN A 98 -6.61 -6.56 -7.07
CA ASN A 98 -7.36 -6.43 -8.31
C ASN A 98 -7.53 -7.82 -8.91
N PRO A 99 -8.69 -8.45 -8.76
CA PRO A 99 -8.91 -9.79 -9.29
C PRO A 99 -8.66 -9.81 -10.80
N PRO A 100 -8.16 -10.93 -11.35
CA PRO A 100 -7.87 -11.06 -12.76
C PRO A 100 -9.09 -10.72 -13.60
N GLN A 101 -8.87 -10.10 -14.76
CA GLN A 101 -9.92 -9.79 -15.72
C GLN A 101 -10.79 -11.03 -16.01
N GLY A 102 -12.09 -10.89 -15.84
CA GLY A 102 -13.06 -11.98 -16.02
C GLY A 102 -13.73 -12.48 -14.74
N SER A 103 -13.21 -12.13 -13.58
CA SER A 103 -13.97 -12.28 -12.34
C SER A 103 -15.00 -11.17 -12.28
N ALA A 104 -16.28 -11.53 -12.21
CA ALA A 104 -17.35 -10.55 -11.99
C ALA A 104 -17.19 -10.01 -10.57
N THR A 105 -16.45 -8.93 -10.44
CA THR A 105 -16.52 -8.12 -9.22
C THR A 105 -17.81 -7.31 -9.29
N SER A 106 -18.60 -7.39 -8.25
CA SER A 106 -19.68 -6.44 -8.06
C SER A 106 -19.09 -5.04 -8.06
N ILE A 107 -19.77 -4.09 -8.67
CA ILE A 107 -19.43 -2.67 -8.57
C ILE A 107 -19.34 -2.20 -7.12
N ASP A 108 -20.02 -2.92 -6.23
CA ASP A 108 -20.06 -2.65 -4.79
C ASP A 108 -18.88 -3.31 -4.03
N ASN A 109 -18.07 -4.10 -4.70
CA ASN A 109 -16.85 -4.67 -4.15
C ASN A 109 -15.72 -4.61 -5.21
N PRO A 110 -15.17 -3.44 -5.43
CA PRO A 110 -14.20 -3.17 -6.52
C PRO A 110 -12.80 -3.79 -6.28
N GLY A 111 -12.71 -4.83 -5.51
CA GLY A 111 -11.47 -5.40 -5.04
C GLY A 111 -11.13 -4.91 -3.63
N ALA A 112 -10.49 -5.75 -2.85
CA ALA A 112 -10.01 -5.33 -1.56
C ALA A 112 -8.84 -4.36 -1.76
N CYS A 113 -8.88 -3.24 -1.07
CA CYS A 113 -7.72 -2.36 -0.93
C CYS A 113 -7.57 -2.02 0.54
N GLY A 114 -6.35 -1.88 1.00
CA GLY A 114 -6.10 -1.63 2.41
C GLY A 114 -4.79 -0.91 2.67
N LEU A 115 -4.69 -0.44 3.89
CA LEU A 115 -3.49 0.11 4.47
C LEU A 115 -3.24 -0.63 5.78
N ILE A 116 -2.18 -1.41 5.82
CA ILE A 116 -1.89 -2.33 6.92
C ILE A 116 -0.51 -2.09 7.52
N ALA A 117 -0.38 -2.40 8.81
CA ALA A 117 0.91 -2.59 9.44
C ALA A 117 1.35 -4.06 9.29
N VAL A 118 2.56 -4.29 8.87
CA VAL A 118 3.18 -5.61 8.78
C VAL A 118 4.28 -5.72 9.82
N ASP A 119 4.04 -6.51 10.84
CA ASP A 119 4.96 -6.65 11.95
C ASP A 119 6.23 -7.40 11.55
N GLY A 120 7.37 -6.87 11.94
CA GLY A 120 8.64 -7.57 11.87
C GLY A 120 8.86 -8.54 13.03
N THR A 121 9.97 -9.24 12.99
CA THR A 121 10.38 -10.12 14.07
C THR A 121 11.33 -9.40 15.01
N ALA A 122 11.03 -9.43 16.32
CA ALA A 122 11.90 -8.85 17.34
C ALA A 122 13.22 -9.63 17.42
N ALA A 123 14.34 -8.94 17.26
CA ALA A 123 15.68 -9.53 17.27
C ALA A 123 16.72 -8.51 17.73
N ALA A 124 17.93 -9.00 18.11
CA ALA A 124 19.05 -8.12 18.42
C ALA A 124 19.43 -7.25 17.21
N ASP A 125 19.39 -7.85 16.02
CA ASP A 125 19.55 -7.17 14.73
C ASP A 125 18.25 -7.39 13.91
N PRO A 126 17.22 -6.56 14.12
CA PRO A 126 15.95 -6.75 13.46
C PRO A 126 16.04 -6.42 11.96
N VAL A 127 15.35 -7.21 11.16
CA VAL A 127 15.20 -6.98 9.72
C VAL A 127 13.74 -6.70 9.38
N ALA A 128 13.53 -5.87 8.38
CA ALA A 128 12.19 -5.57 7.91
C ALA A 128 11.51 -6.82 7.31
N PRO A 129 10.17 -6.93 7.39
CA PRO A 129 9.41 -7.97 6.71
C PRO A 129 9.75 -8.06 5.23
N ASN A 130 9.91 -9.27 4.73
CA ASN A 130 10.17 -9.54 3.32
C ASN A 130 8.85 -9.64 2.51
N ASP A 131 8.94 -9.78 1.18
CA ASP A 131 7.78 -9.91 0.29
C ASP A 131 6.80 -11.01 0.74
N SER A 132 7.30 -12.17 1.15
CA SER A 132 6.44 -13.28 1.62
C SER A 132 5.65 -12.90 2.88
N ALA A 133 6.27 -12.20 3.83
CA ALA A 133 5.60 -11.74 5.04
C ALA A 133 4.53 -10.69 4.73
N ILE A 134 4.83 -9.75 3.82
CA ILE A 134 3.88 -8.73 3.36
C ILE A 134 2.66 -9.41 2.72
N ARG A 135 2.86 -10.34 1.79
CA ARG A 135 1.77 -11.06 1.11
C ARG A 135 0.94 -11.91 2.07
N THR A 136 1.56 -12.49 3.08
CA THR A 136 0.87 -13.21 4.15
C THR A 136 -0.03 -12.27 4.96
N ALA A 137 0.46 -11.08 5.29
CA ALA A 137 -0.31 -10.07 6.00
C ALA A 137 -1.50 -9.57 5.16
N ILE A 138 -1.30 -9.32 3.86
CA ILE A 138 -2.37 -8.96 2.92
C ILE A 138 -3.45 -10.06 2.87
N THR A 139 -3.03 -11.34 2.88
CA THR A 139 -3.98 -12.47 2.90
C THR A 139 -4.76 -12.52 4.23
N ALA A 140 -4.11 -12.24 5.34
CA ALA A 140 -4.77 -12.19 6.65
C ALA A 140 -5.77 -11.03 6.76
N ASP A 141 -5.56 -9.94 6.01
CA ASP A 141 -6.48 -8.80 5.92
C ASP A 141 -7.66 -9.05 4.95
N GLY A 142 -7.73 -10.24 4.34
CA GLY A 142 -8.86 -10.70 3.53
C GLY A 142 -8.72 -10.53 2.02
N ALA A 143 -7.56 -10.11 1.53
CA ALA A 143 -7.26 -9.97 0.12
C ALA A 143 -6.45 -11.18 -0.41
N SER A 144 -6.22 -11.25 -1.72
CA SER A 144 -5.35 -12.27 -2.31
C SER A 144 -3.90 -11.78 -2.34
N GLY A 145 -3.11 -12.18 -1.35
CA GLY A 145 -1.70 -11.79 -1.29
C GLY A 145 -0.88 -12.22 -2.51
N SER A 146 -1.31 -13.25 -3.25
CA SER A 146 -0.59 -13.73 -4.44
C SER A 146 -0.79 -12.85 -5.67
N THR A 147 -1.89 -12.10 -5.75
CA THR A 147 -2.23 -11.25 -6.91
C THR A 147 -2.27 -9.77 -6.56
N ALA A 148 -2.22 -9.42 -5.29
CA ALA A 148 -2.26 -8.04 -4.85
C ALA A 148 -1.04 -7.25 -5.34
N TYR A 149 -1.31 -6.02 -5.75
CA TYR A 149 -0.31 -4.96 -5.90
C TYR A 149 -0.07 -4.35 -4.54
N TYR A 150 1.17 -4.12 -4.17
CA TYR A 150 1.46 -3.43 -2.94
C TYR A 150 2.63 -2.45 -3.08
N VAL A 151 2.71 -1.51 -2.16
CA VAL A 151 3.81 -0.57 -2.00
C VAL A 151 4.09 -0.34 -0.52
N VAL A 152 5.36 -0.32 -0.14
CA VAL A 152 5.77 0.07 1.21
C VAL A 152 5.77 1.60 1.30
N LEU A 153 4.99 2.15 2.21
CA LEU A 153 4.86 3.58 2.44
C LEU A 153 5.77 4.08 3.57
N ALA A 154 6.01 3.26 4.58
CA ALA A 154 6.90 3.63 5.68
C ALA A 154 7.56 2.39 6.30
N THR A 155 8.74 2.61 6.88
CA THR A 155 9.46 1.66 7.71
C THR A 155 9.60 2.25 9.10
N ILE A 156 9.19 1.52 10.13
CA ILE A 156 9.11 2.00 11.50
C ILE A 156 9.87 1.04 12.41
N THR A 157 10.84 1.56 13.17
CA THR A 157 11.51 0.77 14.20
C THR A 157 10.76 0.91 15.51
N ILE A 158 10.29 -0.20 16.05
CA ILE A 158 9.61 -0.29 17.35
C ILE A 158 10.61 -0.80 18.37
N ALA A 159 11.01 0.05 19.30
CA ALA A 159 11.85 -0.35 20.43
C ALA A 159 11.07 -1.23 21.41
N SER A 160 11.78 -2.12 22.12
CA SER A 160 11.13 -2.94 23.15
C SER A 160 10.50 -2.10 24.25
N GLY A 161 9.30 -2.47 24.67
CA GLY A 161 8.58 -1.77 25.74
C GLY A 161 8.02 -0.40 25.38
N THR A 162 8.11 0.04 24.11
CA THR A 162 7.48 1.28 23.65
C THR A 162 5.96 1.21 23.82
N THR A 163 5.38 2.23 24.39
CA THR A 163 3.90 2.36 24.54
C THR A 163 3.34 3.54 23.74
N ASP A 164 4.21 4.41 23.24
CA ASP A 164 3.86 5.60 22.47
C ASP A 164 4.96 5.87 21.45
N LEU A 165 4.59 6.20 20.23
CA LEU A 165 5.51 6.49 19.11
C LEU A 165 5.88 7.98 19.01
N THR A 166 5.23 8.86 19.79
CA THR A 166 5.53 10.30 19.83
C THR A 166 6.82 10.63 20.54
#